data_70a9e9e0e680cc57549dd01ea2e40557
#
_entry.id   70a9e9e0e680cc57549dd01ea2e40557
#
_cell.length_a   1.000
_cell.length_b   1.000
_cell.length_c   1.000
_cell.angle_alpha   90.00
_cell.angle_beta   90.00
_cell.angle_gamma   90.00
#
_symmetry.space_group_name_H-M   'P 1'
#
loop_
_entity.id
_entity.type
_entity.pdbx_description
1 polymer ?
#
loop_
_entity_poly.entity_id
_entity_poly.type
_entity_poly.pdbx_seq_one_letter_code
_entity_poly.pdbx_strand_id
1 'polypeptide(L)'
;RGPDREGICPRGGYTPAMYDFAVVGVGPAGARFARRAAEAGYDVVAFEQGTVGTPLACSGHVSTDVWGYVPDDAKQRLLQNRVYGARFHVGGPDTAAHPFYKSEEISNVIDRVELDRTLASCADEAGADVREEHTVADVDERHDTVELTVSNTDGTETVRAKMVAGCDGPTSRVRRQSGLPEPDELLHGVLAFDPESDDGDFVDVHLTVPRFFAWRIPRGDAGVEYGLAAPPGTDVTERFERLTDAYG
;
A
#
# COMPACT_ATOMS: atom_id res chain seq x y z
N ARG A 1 24.95 43.29 -37.34
CA ARG A 1 24.74 43.91 -36.01
C ARG A 1 23.25 43.76 -35.68
N GLY A 2 22.88 42.79 -34.86
CA GLY A 2 21.55 42.63 -34.31
C GLY A 2 21.52 43.17 -32.88
N PRO A 3 20.39 43.65 -32.37
CA PRO A 3 20.30 44.26 -31.06
C PRO A 3 20.24 43.19 -29.94
N ASP A 4 20.94 43.53 -28.88
CA ASP A 4 21.00 42.82 -27.59
C ASP A 4 19.59 42.65 -27.03
N ARG A 5 19.23 41.41 -26.70
CA ARG A 5 18.07 41.09 -25.84
C ARG A 5 18.53 41.09 -24.40
N GLU A 6 18.41 42.21 -23.74
CA GLU A 6 18.46 42.28 -22.28
C GLU A 6 17.28 41.51 -21.70
N GLY A 7 17.61 40.45 -20.98
CA GLY A 7 16.65 39.65 -20.24
C GLY A 7 16.11 40.42 -19.05
N ILE A 8 14.88 40.90 -19.14
CA ILE A 8 14.11 41.35 -17.98
C ILE A 8 13.58 40.12 -17.29
N CYS A 9 14.15 39.79 -16.14
CA CYS A 9 13.61 38.79 -15.19
C CYS A 9 12.39 39.44 -14.52
N PRO A 10 11.15 38.97 -14.72
CA PRO A 10 10.02 39.49 -13.96
C PRO A 10 10.15 38.95 -12.53
N ARG A 11 10.31 39.83 -11.56
CA ARG A 11 10.03 39.53 -10.16
C ARG A 11 8.53 39.38 -10.00
N GLY A 12 7.97 38.29 -10.51
CA GLY A 12 6.64 37.83 -10.20
C GLY A 12 6.68 37.04 -8.91
N GLY A 13 5.87 37.42 -7.92
CA GLY A 13 5.70 36.64 -6.72
C GLY A 13 5.30 35.19 -7.11
N TYR A 14 6.02 34.22 -6.58
CA TYR A 14 5.74 32.81 -6.76
C TYR A 14 4.40 32.51 -6.09
N THR A 15 3.33 32.51 -6.85
CA THR A 15 2.08 31.92 -6.39
C THR A 15 2.31 30.42 -6.46
N PRO A 16 2.28 29.68 -5.35
CA PRO A 16 2.46 28.24 -5.41
C PRO A 16 1.43 27.66 -6.39
N ALA A 17 1.91 26.79 -7.28
CA ALA A 17 1.03 26.13 -8.25
C ALA A 17 -0.10 25.43 -7.48
N MET A 18 -1.33 25.64 -7.92
CA MET A 18 -2.50 24.98 -7.32
C MET A 18 -2.76 23.71 -8.12
N TYR A 19 -2.61 22.57 -7.48
CA TYR A 19 -2.92 21.27 -8.07
C TYR A 19 -4.43 21.06 -8.22
N ASP A 20 -4.84 20.21 -9.16
CA ASP A 20 -6.21 19.74 -9.22
C ASP A 20 -6.49 18.75 -8.07
N PHE A 21 -5.52 17.86 -7.81
CA PHE A 21 -5.59 16.87 -6.74
C PHE A 21 -4.31 16.82 -5.91
N ALA A 22 -4.47 16.72 -4.60
CA ALA A 22 -3.43 16.25 -3.70
C ALA A 22 -3.80 14.86 -3.16
N VAL A 23 -2.90 13.90 -3.31
CA VAL A 23 -3.08 12.53 -2.84
C VAL A 23 -2.23 12.33 -1.59
N VAL A 24 -2.84 11.85 -0.51
CA VAL A 24 -2.14 11.58 0.75
C VAL A 24 -2.01 10.07 0.94
N GLY A 25 -0.78 9.57 0.91
CA GLY A 25 -0.41 8.16 0.88
C GLY A 25 -0.26 7.61 -0.54
N VAL A 26 0.90 7.01 -0.85
CA VAL A 26 1.26 6.45 -2.17
C VAL A 26 1.30 4.91 -2.12
N GLY A 27 0.49 4.29 -1.26
CA GLY A 27 0.17 2.88 -1.36
C GLY A 27 -0.65 2.56 -2.62
N PRO A 28 -1.11 1.32 -2.83
CA PRO A 28 -1.79 0.90 -4.07
C PRO A 28 -2.98 1.78 -4.47
N ALA A 29 -3.74 2.26 -3.48
CA ALA A 29 -4.90 3.12 -3.74
C ALA A 29 -4.48 4.50 -4.25
N GLY A 30 -3.53 5.15 -3.55
CA GLY A 30 -3.07 6.48 -3.91
C GLY A 30 -2.29 6.52 -5.21
N ALA A 31 -1.37 5.60 -5.41
CA ALA A 31 -0.62 5.48 -6.66
C ALA A 31 -1.57 5.25 -7.86
N ARG A 32 -2.58 4.39 -7.69
CA ARG A 32 -3.59 4.15 -8.72
C ARG A 32 -4.43 5.39 -9.01
N PHE A 33 -4.87 6.10 -7.96
CA PHE A 33 -5.63 7.34 -8.12
C PHE A 33 -4.79 8.41 -8.84
N ALA A 34 -3.56 8.64 -8.37
CA ALA A 34 -2.64 9.63 -8.94
C ALA A 34 -2.38 9.36 -10.43
N ARG A 35 -2.07 8.10 -10.79
CA ARG A 35 -1.92 7.68 -12.18
C ARG A 35 -3.14 8.01 -13.01
N ARG A 36 -4.32 7.60 -12.58
CA ARG A 36 -5.57 7.77 -13.37
C ARG A 36 -5.96 9.24 -13.53
N ALA A 37 -5.73 10.06 -12.51
CA ALA A 37 -5.98 11.48 -12.58
C ALA A 37 -5.00 12.18 -13.53
N ALA A 38 -3.69 11.85 -13.46
CA ALA A 38 -2.67 12.38 -14.38
C ALA A 38 -2.94 11.94 -15.83
N GLU A 39 -3.26 10.66 -16.09
CA GLU A 39 -3.67 10.17 -17.42
C GLU A 39 -4.89 10.92 -17.98
N ALA A 40 -5.77 11.42 -17.12
CA ALA A 40 -6.92 12.24 -17.50
C ALA A 40 -6.60 13.73 -17.71
N GLY A 41 -5.34 14.13 -17.52
CA GLY A 41 -4.83 15.47 -17.77
C GLY A 41 -4.97 16.43 -16.59
N TYR A 42 -5.17 15.93 -15.38
CA TYR A 42 -5.18 16.75 -14.16
C TYR A 42 -3.77 16.95 -13.61
N ASP A 43 -3.53 18.11 -13.00
CA ASP A 43 -2.33 18.39 -12.22
C ASP A 43 -2.44 17.69 -10.85
N VAL A 44 -1.57 16.70 -10.59
CA VAL A 44 -1.63 15.84 -9.40
C VAL A 44 -0.30 15.90 -8.65
N VAL A 45 -0.37 16.08 -7.33
CA VAL A 45 0.74 15.82 -6.42
C VAL A 45 0.34 14.68 -5.46
N ALA A 46 1.27 13.77 -5.18
CA ALA A 46 1.05 12.66 -4.27
C ALA A 46 2.18 12.58 -3.24
N PHE A 47 1.82 12.50 -1.96
CA PHE A 47 2.75 12.51 -0.83
C PHE A 47 2.78 11.16 -0.14
N GLU A 48 3.99 10.60 0.04
CA GLU A 48 4.26 9.47 0.90
C GLU A 48 5.14 9.90 2.07
N GLN A 49 4.74 9.52 3.28
CA GLN A 49 5.46 9.92 4.50
C GLN A 49 6.86 9.30 4.63
N GLY A 50 7.06 8.15 4.03
CA GLY A 50 8.34 7.44 4.02
C GLY A 50 8.71 7.03 2.60
N THR A 51 9.43 5.92 2.48
CA THR A 51 9.73 5.29 1.19
C THR A 51 8.56 4.41 0.76
N VAL A 52 8.14 4.52 -0.49
CA VAL A 52 7.02 3.73 -1.04
C VAL A 52 7.24 2.23 -0.84
N GLY A 53 6.20 1.57 -0.33
CA GLY A 53 6.18 0.13 -0.05
C GLY A 53 6.80 -0.27 1.29
N THR A 54 7.35 0.67 2.08
CA THR A 54 7.95 0.36 3.37
C THR A 54 7.38 1.24 4.50
N PRO A 55 7.09 0.70 5.70
CA PRO A 55 7.19 -0.74 6.05
C PRO A 55 6.11 -1.57 5.34
N LEU A 56 6.43 -2.85 5.09
CA LEU A 56 5.48 -3.78 4.49
C LEU A 56 4.32 -4.06 5.46
N ALA A 57 3.09 -3.81 5.01
CA ALA A 57 1.87 -3.97 5.81
C ALA A 57 0.86 -4.95 5.18
N CYS A 58 1.31 -5.87 4.33
CA CYS A 58 0.44 -6.78 3.59
C CYS A 58 1.16 -8.07 3.21
N SER A 59 0.44 -9.18 3.23
CA SER A 59 0.97 -10.50 2.88
C SER A 59 1.44 -10.64 1.42
N GLY A 60 0.97 -9.83 0.51
CA GLY A 60 1.23 -10.05 -0.91
C GLY A 60 0.42 -11.18 -1.55
N HIS A 61 -0.46 -11.86 -0.81
CA HIS A 61 -1.39 -12.84 -1.37
C HIS A 61 -2.60 -12.12 -1.97
N VAL A 62 -2.73 -12.16 -3.28
CA VAL A 62 -3.67 -11.33 -4.06
C VAL A 62 -4.44 -12.14 -5.10
N SER A 63 -5.60 -11.63 -5.53
CA SER A 63 -6.32 -12.15 -6.70
C SER A 63 -5.48 -12.01 -7.97
N THR A 64 -5.67 -12.92 -8.93
CA THR A 64 -5.08 -12.83 -10.26
C THR A 64 -5.45 -11.55 -11.01
N ASP A 65 -6.50 -10.84 -10.58
CA ASP A 65 -6.90 -9.54 -11.15
C ASP A 65 -5.85 -8.44 -10.98
N VAL A 66 -4.88 -8.61 -10.05
CA VAL A 66 -3.79 -7.66 -9.83
C VAL A 66 -3.03 -7.33 -11.12
N TRP A 67 -2.94 -8.27 -12.03
CA TRP A 67 -2.24 -8.10 -13.30
C TRP A 67 -2.89 -7.08 -14.24
N GLY A 68 -4.16 -6.75 -14.04
CA GLY A 68 -4.84 -5.67 -14.75
C GLY A 68 -4.47 -4.24 -14.28
N TYR A 69 -3.66 -4.13 -13.23
CA TYR A 69 -3.29 -2.84 -12.62
C TYR A 69 -1.83 -2.44 -12.84
N VAL A 70 -1.00 -3.37 -13.29
CA VAL A 70 0.44 -3.17 -13.51
C VAL A 70 0.79 -3.36 -14.99
N PRO A 71 1.94 -2.86 -15.46
CA PRO A 71 2.47 -3.17 -16.79
C PRO A 71 2.72 -4.67 -16.98
N ASP A 72 2.56 -5.16 -18.20
CA ASP A 72 2.71 -6.60 -18.52
C ASP A 72 4.09 -7.17 -18.15
N ASP A 73 5.14 -6.38 -18.31
CA ASP A 73 6.52 -6.75 -17.97
C ASP A 73 6.78 -6.82 -16.46
N ALA A 74 5.95 -6.18 -15.64
CA ALA A 74 6.08 -6.22 -14.18
C ALA A 74 5.76 -7.59 -13.59
N LYS A 75 4.91 -8.38 -14.25
CA LYS A 75 4.47 -9.68 -13.74
C LYS A 75 5.63 -10.61 -13.38
N GLN A 76 6.68 -10.67 -14.20
CA GLN A 76 7.82 -11.55 -13.95
C GLN A 76 8.63 -11.12 -12.72
N ARG A 77 8.72 -9.83 -12.43
CA ARG A 77 9.43 -9.28 -11.27
C ARG A 77 8.62 -9.43 -9.98
N LEU A 78 7.31 -9.31 -10.09
CA LEU A 78 6.40 -9.28 -8.94
C LEU A 78 6.02 -10.66 -8.44
N LEU A 79 5.83 -11.63 -9.35
CA LEU A 79 5.32 -12.95 -9.00
C LEU A 79 6.37 -13.76 -8.22
N GLN A 80 6.01 -14.16 -7.01
CA GLN A 80 6.80 -15.03 -6.14
C GLN A 80 6.29 -16.47 -6.15
N ASN A 81 4.96 -16.66 -6.04
CA ASN A 81 4.37 -18.00 -6.09
C ASN A 81 2.95 -17.97 -6.69
N ARG A 82 2.51 -19.13 -7.17
CA ARG A 82 1.14 -19.36 -7.64
C ARG A 82 0.41 -20.26 -6.66
N VAL A 83 -0.84 -19.93 -6.36
CA VAL A 83 -1.65 -20.65 -5.41
C VAL A 83 -2.83 -21.30 -6.12
N TYR A 84 -3.02 -22.59 -5.86
CA TYR A 84 -4.05 -23.43 -6.45
C TYR A 84 -5.09 -23.88 -5.42
N GLY A 85 -4.84 -23.63 -4.14
CA GLY A 85 -5.76 -24.03 -3.09
C GLY A 85 -5.50 -23.42 -1.73
N ALA A 86 -6.34 -23.80 -0.78
CA ALA A 86 -6.17 -23.46 0.62
C ALA A 86 -6.39 -24.70 1.50
N ARG A 87 -5.66 -24.82 2.60
CA ARG A 87 -5.89 -25.80 3.66
C ARG A 87 -6.40 -25.08 4.90
N PHE A 88 -7.57 -25.50 5.37
CA PHE A 88 -8.16 -24.94 6.57
C PHE A 88 -7.89 -25.82 7.78
N HIS A 89 -7.44 -25.23 8.88
CA HIS A 89 -7.13 -25.87 10.15
C HIS A 89 -8.04 -25.27 11.23
N VAL A 90 -9.04 -26.05 11.65
CA VAL A 90 -10.07 -25.54 12.57
C VAL A 90 -9.54 -25.37 14.00
N GLY A 91 -8.65 -26.24 14.44
CA GLY A 91 -8.09 -26.25 15.80
C GLY A 91 -6.64 -25.74 15.88
N GLY A 92 -6.07 -25.23 14.79
CA GLY A 92 -4.70 -24.75 14.72
C GLY A 92 -3.77 -25.66 13.90
N PRO A 93 -2.47 -25.35 13.87
CA PRO A 93 -1.52 -26.02 12.98
C PRO A 93 -1.37 -27.53 13.26
N ASP A 94 -1.57 -27.97 14.51
CA ASP A 94 -1.46 -29.38 14.92
C ASP A 94 -2.70 -30.22 14.57
N THR A 95 -3.71 -29.64 13.93
CA THR A 95 -4.96 -30.34 13.61
C THR A 95 -5.00 -30.77 12.15
N ALA A 96 -5.94 -31.67 11.84
CA ALA A 96 -6.14 -32.13 10.48
C ALA A 96 -6.43 -30.96 9.52
N ALA A 97 -5.74 -30.95 8.41
CA ALA A 97 -5.97 -29.99 7.33
C ALA A 97 -7.17 -30.41 6.48
N HIS A 98 -8.00 -29.45 6.12
CA HIS A 98 -9.12 -29.60 5.19
C HIS A 98 -8.79 -28.89 3.88
N PRO A 99 -8.23 -29.58 2.86
CA PRO A 99 -7.78 -28.96 1.63
C PRO A 99 -8.93 -28.69 0.67
N PHE A 100 -8.87 -27.55 0.02
CA PHE A 100 -9.67 -27.18 -1.16
C PHE A 100 -8.69 -26.86 -2.29
N TYR A 101 -8.79 -27.55 -3.40
CA TYR A 101 -7.88 -27.45 -4.52
C TYR A 101 -8.63 -27.20 -5.83
N LYS A 102 -8.04 -26.41 -6.70
CA LYS A 102 -8.44 -26.24 -8.10
C LYS A 102 -7.25 -26.55 -9.03
N SER A 103 -7.55 -27.06 -10.21
CA SER A 103 -6.53 -27.32 -11.23
C SER A 103 -6.02 -26.05 -11.94
N GLU A 104 -6.69 -24.93 -11.74
CA GLU A 104 -6.31 -23.62 -12.25
C GLU A 104 -5.84 -22.71 -11.11
N GLU A 105 -4.95 -21.79 -11.43
CA GLU A 105 -4.44 -20.77 -10.51
C GLU A 105 -5.58 -19.92 -9.97
N ILE A 106 -5.71 -19.84 -8.66
CA ILE A 106 -6.79 -19.07 -7.99
C ILE A 106 -6.31 -17.72 -7.44
N SER A 107 -5.03 -17.61 -7.12
CA SER A 107 -4.43 -16.40 -6.58
C SER A 107 -2.91 -16.43 -6.76
N ASN A 108 -2.27 -15.30 -6.51
CA ASN A 108 -0.83 -15.16 -6.57
C ASN A 108 -0.26 -14.63 -5.26
N VAL A 109 0.98 -15.00 -4.99
CA VAL A 109 1.82 -14.36 -3.98
C VAL A 109 2.82 -13.49 -4.72
N ILE A 110 2.90 -12.22 -4.35
CA ILE A 110 3.71 -11.23 -5.04
C ILE A 110 4.57 -10.44 -4.07
N ASP A 111 5.65 -9.86 -4.61
CA ASP A 111 6.42 -8.85 -3.88
C ASP A 111 5.60 -7.56 -3.75
N ARG A 112 5.11 -7.30 -2.53
CA ARG A 112 4.26 -6.14 -2.25
C ARG A 112 5.04 -4.83 -2.25
N VAL A 113 6.29 -4.84 -1.82
CA VAL A 113 7.13 -3.64 -1.86
C VAL A 113 7.37 -3.23 -3.31
N GLU A 114 7.73 -4.21 -4.15
CA GLU A 114 7.95 -3.97 -5.58
C GLU A 114 6.65 -3.62 -6.32
N LEU A 115 5.50 -4.17 -5.91
CA LEU A 115 4.20 -3.73 -6.44
C LEU A 115 3.95 -2.25 -6.18
N ASP A 116 4.12 -1.80 -4.94
CA ASP A 116 3.84 -0.42 -4.56
C ASP A 116 4.77 0.54 -5.30
N ARG A 117 6.06 0.19 -5.42
CA ARG A 117 7.04 0.95 -6.23
C ARG A 117 6.66 0.99 -7.71
N THR A 118 6.23 -0.14 -8.27
CA THR A 118 5.78 -0.21 -9.67
C THR A 118 4.58 0.70 -9.91
N LEU A 119 3.60 0.69 -9.01
CA LEU A 119 2.41 1.55 -9.14
C LEU A 119 2.75 3.03 -8.98
N ALA A 120 3.66 3.39 -8.06
CA ALA A 120 4.14 4.77 -7.89
C ALA A 120 4.90 5.26 -9.12
N SER A 121 5.79 4.42 -9.69
CA SER A 121 6.49 4.73 -10.95
C SER A 121 5.50 4.97 -12.09
N CYS A 122 4.47 4.14 -12.22
CA CYS A 122 3.42 4.36 -13.22
C CYS A 122 2.65 5.67 -13.02
N ALA A 123 2.51 6.15 -11.78
CA ALA A 123 1.88 7.44 -11.51
C ALA A 123 2.80 8.60 -11.91
N ASP A 124 4.08 8.52 -11.58
CA ASP A 124 5.09 9.51 -11.97
C ASP A 124 5.23 9.57 -13.50
N GLU A 125 5.35 8.43 -14.18
CA GLU A 125 5.42 8.34 -15.65
C GLU A 125 4.16 8.92 -16.35
N ALA A 126 3.01 8.87 -15.69
CA ALA A 126 1.77 9.46 -16.16
C ALA A 126 1.72 10.99 -15.96
N GLY A 127 2.69 11.56 -15.23
CA GLY A 127 2.82 13.00 -14.98
C GLY A 127 2.35 13.46 -13.61
N ALA A 128 2.07 12.56 -12.65
CA ALA A 128 1.85 12.94 -11.27
C ALA A 128 3.19 13.29 -10.58
N ASP A 129 3.19 14.34 -9.76
CA ASP A 129 4.33 14.73 -8.92
C ASP A 129 4.35 13.86 -7.66
N VAL A 130 5.07 12.73 -7.68
CA VAL A 130 5.16 11.78 -6.57
C VAL A 130 6.32 12.16 -5.65
N ARG A 131 6.02 12.44 -4.39
CA ARG A 131 6.99 12.88 -3.38
C ARG A 131 7.05 11.92 -2.20
N GLU A 132 8.14 11.19 -2.10
CA GLU A 132 8.49 10.38 -0.93
C GLU A 132 9.09 11.23 0.18
N GLU A 133 9.14 10.72 1.41
CA GLU A 133 9.66 11.41 2.61
C GLU A 133 8.95 12.74 2.89
N HIS A 134 7.69 12.86 2.48
CA HIS A 134 6.84 14.03 2.66
C HIS A 134 5.62 13.68 3.49
N THR A 135 5.58 14.14 4.74
CA THR A 135 4.47 13.91 5.66
C THR A 135 3.44 15.04 5.57
N VAL A 136 2.22 14.70 5.19
CA VAL A 136 1.09 15.62 5.31
C VAL A 136 0.70 15.71 6.79
N ALA A 137 1.03 16.82 7.42
CA ALA A 137 0.79 17.05 8.84
C ALA A 137 -0.62 17.57 9.13
N ASP A 138 -1.17 18.37 8.23
CA ASP A 138 -2.49 18.97 8.37
C ASP A 138 -3.18 19.14 7.02
N VAL A 139 -4.53 19.10 7.03
CA VAL A 139 -5.40 19.29 5.86
C VAL A 139 -6.53 20.24 6.27
N ASP A 140 -6.53 21.43 5.71
CA ASP A 140 -7.48 22.50 6.03
C ASP A 140 -8.36 22.82 4.82
N GLU A 141 -9.64 22.47 4.92
CA GLU A 141 -10.61 22.74 3.88
C GLU A 141 -11.01 24.23 3.89
N ARG A 142 -10.84 24.88 2.74
CA ARG A 142 -11.27 26.25 2.48
C ARG A 142 -12.48 26.23 1.54
N HIS A 143 -13.06 27.39 1.27
CA HIS A 143 -14.29 27.48 0.46
C HIS A 143 -14.13 26.80 -0.93
N ASP A 144 -13.03 27.02 -1.63
CA ASP A 144 -12.82 26.53 -3.02
C ASP A 144 -11.52 25.74 -3.19
N THR A 145 -10.77 25.50 -2.10
CA THR A 145 -9.46 24.84 -2.12
C THR A 145 -9.21 24.09 -0.84
N VAL A 146 -8.22 23.21 -0.86
CA VAL A 146 -7.69 22.56 0.33
C VAL A 146 -6.24 22.97 0.49
N GLU A 147 -5.85 23.38 1.69
CA GLU A 147 -4.47 23.68 2.06
C GLU A 147 -3.90 22.50 2.85
N LEU A 148 -2.77 21.96 2.38
CA LEU A 148 -2.05 20.90 3.06
C LEU A 148 -0.76 21.47 3.65
N THR A 149 -0.52 21.20 4.93
CA THR A 149 0.78 21.45 5.57
C THR A 149 1.62 20.19 5.39
N VAL A 150 2.68 20.30 4.62
CA VAL A 150 3.56 19.18 4.26
C VAL A 150 4.94 19.43 4.86
N SER A 151 5.50 18.44 5.55
CA SER A 151 6.83 18.49 6.14
C SER A 151 7.75 17.41 5.57
N ASN A 152 9.01 17.78 5.37
CA ASN A 152 10.11 16.89 4.98
C ASN A 152 11.38 17.25 5.77
N THR A 153 12.53 16.71 5.40
CA THR A 153 13.82 16.99 6.04
C THR A 153 14.27 18.45 5.91
N ASP A 154 13.82 19.17 4.87
CA ASP A 154 14.23 20.54 4.58
C ASP A 154 13.34 21.58 5.28
N GLY A 155 12.18 21.16 5.81
CA GLY A 155 11.27 22.02 6.54
C GLY A 155 9.79 21.72 6.30
N THR A 156 8.98 22.77 6.34
CA THR A 156 7.52 22.67 6.17
C THR A 156 7.08 23.64 5.09
N GLU A 157 6.23 23.16 4.18
CA GLU A 157 5.62 23.96 3.13
C GLU A 157 4.10 23.86 3.15
N THR A 158 3.42 24.83 2.53
CA THR A 158 1.98 24.77 2.27
C THR A 158 1.73 24.46 0.81
N VAL A 159 1.02 23.37 0.55
CA VAL A 159 0.59 22.96 -0.80
C VAL A 159 -0.92 23.17 -0.93
N ARG A 160 -1.36 23.65 -2.09
CA ARG A 160 -2.78 23.92 -2.38
C ARG A 160 -3.28 22.99 -3.47
N ALA A 161 -4.48 22.46 -3.28
CA ALA A 161 -5.17 21.69 -4.27
C ALA A 161 -6.68 22.03 -4.31
N LYS A 162 -7.36 21.72 -5.41
CA LYS A 162 -8.82 21.84 -5.48
C LYS A 162 -9.50 20.75 -4.66
N MET A 163 -8.92 19.54 -4.65
CA MET A 163 -9.44 18.39 -3.89
C MET A 163 -8.31 17.55 -3.30
N VAL A 164 -8.63 16.83 -2.22
CA VAL A 164 -7.72 15.87 -1.58
C VAL A 164 -8.29 14.45 -1.69
N ALA A 165 -7.44 13.52 -2.09
CA ALA A 165 -7.72 12.09 -2.02
C ALA A 165 -6.95 11.48 -0.83
N GLY A 166 -7.68 11.11 0.23
CA GLY A 166 -7.12 10.44 1.40
C GLY A 166 -6.89 8.96 1.12
N CYS A 167 -5.63 8.57 0.92
CA CYS A 167 -5.18 7.20 0.68
C CYS A 167 -4.16 6.75 1.75
N ASP A 168 -4.20 7.37 2.91
CA ASP A 168 -3.27 7.27 4.02
C ASP A 168 -3.59 6.13 5.02
N GLY A 169 -4.30 5.11 4.54
CA GLY A 169 -4.48 3.83 5.20
C GLY A 169 -5.51 3.83 6.34
N PRO A 170 -5.50 2.78 7.19
CA PRO A 170 -6.56 2.53 8.16
C PRO A 170 -6.64 3.58 9.27
N THR A 171 -5.52 4.22 9.60
CA THR A 171 -5.44 5.30 10.60
C THR A 171 -5.47 6.68 9.97
N SER A 172 -6.18 6.84 8.86
CA SER A 172 -6.22 8.02 8.01
C SER A 172 -6.36 9.33 8.80
N ARG A 173 -5.43 10.25 8.56
CA ARG A 173 -5.49 11.62 9.05
C ARG A 173 -6.51 12.42 8.25
N VAL A 174 -6.51 12.25 6.92
CA VAL A 174 -7.46 12.93 6.04
C VAL A 174 -8.89 12.65 6.47
N ARG A 175 -9.24 11.38 6.72
CA ARG A 175 -10.57 10.99 7.22
C ARG A 175 -10.95 11.73 8.49
N ARG A 176 -10.04 11.77 9.49
CA ARG A 176 -10.30 12.43 10.77
C ARG A 176 -10.50 13.95 10.63
N GLN A 177 -9.65 14.60 9.85
CA GLN A 177 -9.70 16.05 9.66
C GLN A 177 -10.88 16.49 8.80
N SER A 178 -11.34 15.65 7.89
CA SER A 178 -12.58 15.89 7.11
C SER A 178 -13.86 15.51 7.85
N GLY A 179 -13.78 15.10 9.11
CA GLY A 179 -14.96 14.76 9.92
C GLY A 179 -15.69 13.48 9.44
N LEU A 180 -15.05 12.64 8.63
CA LEU A 180 -15.61 11.36 8.21
C LEU A 180 -15.59 10.35 9.36
N PRO A 181 -16.57 9.41 9.43
CA PRO A 181 -16.67 8.47 10.52
C PRO A 181 -15.43 7.56 10.60
N GLU A 182 -15.02 7.26 11.83
CA GLU A 182 -14.00 6.25 12.10
C GLU A 182 -14.57 4.84 11.88
N PRO A 183 -13.74 3.85 11.51
CA PRO A 183 -14.15 2.46 11.50
C PRO A 183 -14.48 2.02 12.94
N ASP A 184 -15.50 1.17 13.10
CA ASP A 184 -15.94 0.66 14.41
C ASP A 184 -14.83 -0.09 15.14
N GLU A 185 -13.94 -0.76 14.38
CA GLU A 185 -12.83 -1.53 14.93
C GLU A 185 -11.69 -1.65 13.93
N LEU A 186 -10.46 -1.60 14.44
CA LEU A 186 -9.25 -1.97 13.70
C LEU A 186 -8.67 -3.25 14.31
N LEU A 187 -8.25 -4.19 13.46
CA LEU A 187 -7.52 -5.37 13.88
C LEU A 187 -6.02 -5.04 14.03
N HIS A 188 -5.36 -5.72 14.97
CA HIS A 188 -3.90 -5.71 15.07
C HIS A 188 -3.37 -6.90 14.26
N GLY A 189 -2.48 -6.63 13.31
CA GLY A 189 -1.80 -7.64 12.52
C GLY A 189 -0.33 -7.80 12.91
N VAL A 190 0.18 -9.02 12.80
CA VAL A 190 1.60 -9.34 12.89
C VAL A 190 2.00 -10.20 11.70
N LEU A 191 3.19 -9.95 11.16
CA LEU A 191 3.78 -10.68 10.04
C LEU A 191 5.23 -11.04 10.38
N ALA A 192 5.69 -12.21 9.95
CA ALA A 192 7.10 -12.54 9.89
C ALA A 192 7.39 -13.39 8.64
N PHE A 193 8.65 -13.40 8.25
CA PHE A 193 9.13 -14.09 7.06
C PHE A 193 10.22 -15.07 7.44
N ASP A 194 10.10 -16.30 6.96
CA ASP A 194 11.14 -17.31 7.01
C ASP A 194 11.80 -17.37 5.62
N PRO A 195 13.13 -17.33 5.51
CA PRO A 195 13.81 -17.39 4.21
C PRO A 195 13.85 -18.78 3.57
N GLU A 196 13.37 -19.83 4.24
CA GLU A 196 13.35 -21.18 3.69
C GLU A 196 12.37 -21.27 2.52
N SER A 197 12.89 -21.61 1.33
CA SER A 197 12.11 -21.66 0.08
C SER A 197 10.95 -22.64 0.18
N ASP A 198 9.76 -22.19 -0.25
CA ASP A 198 8.55 -23.01 -0.34
C ASP A 198 7.71 -22.59 -1.55
N ASP A 199 7.60 -23.49 -2.53
CA ASP A 199 6.82 -23.35 -3.76
C ASP A 199 5.49 -24.11 -3.72
N GLY A 200 5.00 -24.41 -2.52
CA GLY A 200 3.75 -25.16 -2.31
C GLY A 200 2.52 -24.50 -2.94
N ASP A 201 1.58 -25.35 -3.37
CA ASP A 201 0.35 -24.95 -4.06
C ASP A 201 -0.72 -24.33 -3.14
N PHE A 202 -0.56 -24.43 -1.83
CA PHE A 202 -1.58 -24.08 -0.85
C PHE A 202 -1.16 -22.99 0.10
N VAL A 203 -2.10 -22.09 0.40
CA VAL A 203 -2.03 -21.30 1.63
C VAL A 203 -2.67 -22.08 2.79
N ASP A 204 -2.10 -22.00 3.98
CA ASP A 204 -2.70 -22.51 5.19
C ASP A 204 -3.46 -21.41 5.94
N VAL A 205 -4.70 -21.72 6.33
CA VAL A 205 -5.58 -20.82 7.06
C VAL A 205 -5.96 -21.47 8.38
N HIS A 206 -5.55 -20.86 9.49
CA HIS A 206 -5.79 -21.36 10.84
C HIS A 206 -6.90 -20.55 11.51
N LEU A 207 -8.04 -21.19 11.77
CA LEU A 207 -9.23 -20.58 12.38
C LEU A 207 -9.11 -20.55 13.92
N THR A 208 -8.00 -20.06 14.42
CA THR A 208 -7.65 -20.00 15.85
C THR A 208 -7.76 -18.62 16.47
N VAL A 209 -8.06 -17.60 15.65
CA VAL A 209 -8.14 -16.21 16.08
C VAL A 209 -9.61 -15.75 16.09
N PRO A 210 -10.09 -15.08 17.15
CA PRO A 210 -11.45 -14.55 17.18
C PRO A 210 -11.71 -13.60 16.03
N ARG A 211 -12.79 -13.81 15.29
CA ARG A 211 -13.28 -12.94 14.18
C ARG A 211 -12.31 -12.76 13.00
N PHE A 212 -11.19 -13.46 13.00
CA PHE A 212 -10.23 -13.47 11.89
C PHE A 212 -9.49 -14.83 11.85
N PHE A 213 -8.28 -14.88 11.29
CA PHE A 213 -7.50 -16.10 11.14
C PHE A 213 -5.99 -15.81 11.22
N ALA A 214 -5.22 -16.87 11.40
CA ALA A 214 -3.79 -16.88 11.16
C ALA A 214 -3.50 -17.61 9.84
N TRP A 215 -2.36 -17.33 9.23
CA TRP A 215 -2.00 -17.89 7.93
C TRP A 215 -0.54 -18.25 7.82
N ARG A 216 -0.26 -19.18 6.92
CA ARG A 216 1.05 -19.49 6.37
C ARG A 216 0.95 -19.45 4.86
N ILE A 217 1.83 -18.71 4.20
CA ILE A 217 1.79 -18.46 2.77
C ILE A 217 3.15 -18.79 2.16
N PRO A 218 3.25 -19.80 1.25
CA PRO A 218 4.47 -20.09 0.52
C PRO A 218 4.75 -19.00 -0.50
N ARG A 219 6.01 -18.52 -0.57
CA ARG A 219 6.45 -17.40 -1.40
C ARG A 219 7.52 -17.81 -2.44
N GLY A 220 7.62 -19.08 -2.76
CA GLY A 220 8.66 -19.61 -3.64
C GLY A 220 10.07 -19.39 -3.06
N ASP A 221 10.98 -18.91 -3.90
CA ASP A 221 12.36 -18.61 -3.47
C ASP A 221 12.46 -17.44 -2.46
N ALA A 222 11.41 -16.67 -2.29
CA ALA A 222 11.34 -15.61 -1.27
C ALA A 222 10.94 -16.13 0.13
N GLY A 223 10.77 -17.46 0.27
CA GLY A 223 10.54 -18.10 1.55
C GLY A 223 9.08 -18.33 1.90
N VAL A 224 8.75 -18.16 3.16
CA VAL A 224 7.41 -18.34 3.72
C VAL A 224 7.01 -17.12 4.52
N GLU A 225 5.75 -16.74 4.45
CA GLU A 225 5.17 -15.74 5.33
C GLU A 225 4.24 -16.38 6.34
N TYR A 226 4.39 -15.98 7.58
CA TYR A 226 3.47 -16.26 8.68
C TYR A 226 2.79 -14.98 9.12
N GLY A 227 1.51 -15.05 9.42
CA GLY A 227 0.80 -13.90 9.94
C GLY A 227 -0.48 -14.22 10.64
N LEU A 228 -0.97 -13.27 11.39
CA LEU A 228 -2.32 -13.25 11.94
C LEU A 228 -2.80 -11.81 12.12
N ALA A 229 -4.12 -11.66 12.20
CA ALA A 229 -4.71 -10.42 12.67
C ALA A 229 -5.80 -10.75 13.70
N ALA A 230 -5.96 -9.89 14.69
CA ALA A 230 -6.89 -10.13 15.78
C ALA A 230 -7.50 -8.82 16.30
N PRO A 231 -8.70 -8.88 16.94
CA PRO A 231 -9.28 -7.76 17.65
C PRO A 231 -8.38 -7.27 18.79
N PRO A 232 -8.49 -5.99 19.18
CA PRO A 232 -7.83 -5.46 20.38
C PRO A 232 -8.11 -6.31 21.61
N GLY A 233 -7.09 -6.48 22.47
CA GLY A 233 -7.18 -7.31 23.66
C GLY A 233 -6.94 -8.80 23.45
N THR A 234 -6.73 -9.26 22.21
CA THR A 234 -6.25 -10.61 21.93
C THR A 234 -4.74 -10.69 22.15
N ASP A 235 -4.25 -11.73 22.80
CA ASP A 235 -2.81 -11.99 22.87
C ASP A 235 -2.32 -12.47 21.50
N VAL A 236 -1.85 -11.54 20.69
CA VAL A 236 -1.32 -11.82 19.35
C VAL A 236 0.05 -12.47 19.39
N THR A 237 0.86 -12.17 20.40
CA THR A 237 2.23 -12.68 20.52
C THR A 237 2.20 -14.19 20.80
N GLU A 238 1.52 -14.64 21.82
CA GLU A 238 1.39 -16.07 22.15
C GLU A 238 0.83 -16.88 20.97
N ARG A 239 -0.19 -16.33 20.29
CA ARG A 239 -0.80 -17.01 19.14
C ARG A 239 0.12 -17.08 17.94
N PHE A 240 0.91 -16.06 17.75
CA PHE A 240 1.88 -15.99 16.65
C PHE A 240 3.05 -16.96 16.89
N GLU A 241 3.61 -16.97 18.09
CA GLU A 241 4.65 -17.93 18.50
C GLU A 241 4.16 -19.37 18.32
N ARG A 242 2.94 -19.67 18.79
CA ARG A 242 2.35 -21.00 18.58
C ARG A 242 2.18 -21.38 17.11
N LEU A 243 1.88 -20.42 16.23
CA LEU A 243 1.80 -20.64 14.80
C LEU A 243 3.17 -21.00 14.23
N THR A 244 4.18 -20.18 14.51
CA THR A 244 5.53 -20.36 13.96
C THR A 244 6.22 -21.61 14.50
N ASP A 245 6.10 -21.90 15.80
CA ASP A 245 6.68 -23.09 16.43
C ASP A 245 6.18 -24.41 15.84
N ALA A 246 4.96 -24.43 15.32
CA ALA A 246 4.36 -25.64 14.72
C ALA A 246 4.92 -25.97 13.32
N TYR A 247 5.61 -25.02 12.69
CA TYR A 247 6.22 -25.22 11.38
C TYR A 247 7.76 -25.30 11.41
N GLY A 248 8.37 -25.05 12.56
CA GLY A 248 9.80 -25.24 12.84
C GLY A 248 10.51 -23.94 13.08
#